data_3a79b01c633e0c26e72def407148f559
#
_entry.id   3a79b01c633e0c26e72def407148f559
#
_cell.length_a   1.000
_cell.length_b   1.000
_cell.length_c   1.000
_cell.angle_alpha   90.00
_cell.angle_beta   90.00
_cell.angle_gamma   90.00
#
_symmetry.space_group_name_H-M   'P 1'
#
loop_
_entity.id
_entity.type
_entity.pdbx_description
1 polymer ?
#
loop_
_entity_poly.entity_id
_entity_poly.type
_entity_poly.pdbx_seq_one_letter_code
_entity_poly.pdbx_strand_id
1 'polypeptide(L)'
;MAGDPALAPRYVVATGADATAVLRRLARAGWTTREGFALTDQGWDVSDARLALFGRVADADTAELALLAAARGAGIVAISDAAAEIGRALLADLGRIGPVATDPDADLGTDAAEDAGGPVLAPEQRALLERLAGGETIAAAAAAEFLSLRTANRRIAEAREALGVRTTREAVLAYLRMRREGG
;
A
#
# COMPACT_ATOMS: atom_id res chain seq x y z
N MET A 1 9.45 8.58 14.70
CA MET A 1 8.64 7.38 15.06
C MET A 1 9.07 6.28 14.12
N ALA A 2 9.46 5.11 14.61
CA ALA A 2 9.81 3.98 13.75
C ALA A 2 8.56 3.54 12.99
N GLY A 3 8.66 3.41 11.66
CA GLY A 3 7.57 2.90 10.83
C GLY A 3 7.25 1.45 11.24
N ASP A 4 6.01 1.02 11.06
CA ASP A 4 5.62 -0.36 11.34
C ASP A 4 6.15 -1.28 10.21
N PRO A 5 7.09 -2.21 10.49
CA PRO A 5 7.58 -3.13 9.48
C PRO A 5 6.48 -4.00 8.86
N ALA A 6 5.33 -4.16 9.53
CA ALA A 6 4.19 -4.87 8.99
C ALA A 6 3.54 -4.15 7.79
N LEU A 7 3.74 -2.84 7.65
CA LEU A 7 3.18 -2.02 6.57
C LEU A 7 4.06 -1.98 5.30
N ALA A 8 5.30 -2.48 5.35
CA ALA A 8 6.15 -2.53 4.16
C ALA A 8 5.60 -3.50 3.11
N PRO A 9 5.56 -3.13 1.81
CA PRO A 9 4.99 -3.96 0.75
C PRO A 9 5.82 -5.22 0.52
N ARG A 10 5.16 -6.38 0.37
CA ARG A 10 5.82 -7.68 0.13
C ARG A 10 5.15 -8.39 -1.03
N TYR A 11 5.95 -8.66 -2.05
CA TYR A 11 5.50 -9.36 -3.25
C TYR A 11 6.41 -10.57 -3.52
N VAL A 12 5.77 -11.70 -3.83
CA VAL A 12 6.46 -12.87 -4.38
C VAL A 12 5.81 -13.16 -5.73
N VAL A 13 6.52 -12.83 -6.81
CA VAL A 13 6.01 -12.90 -8.18
C VAL A 13 6.79 -13.91 -9.01
N ALA A 14 6.13 -14.50 -10.01
CA ALA A 14 6.71 -15.58 -10.79
C ALA A 14 7.76 -15.09 -11.80
N THR A 15 7.59 -13.89 -12.35
CA THR A 15 8.41 -13.40 -13.46
C THR A 15 9.09 -12.06 -13.18
N GLY A 16 10.20 -11.79 -13.89
CA GLY A 16 10.86 -10.49 -13.84
C GLY A 16 10.01 -9.35 -14.42
N ALA A 17 9.08 -9.67 -15.34
CA ALA A 17 8.14 -8.70 -15.89
C ALA A 17 7.15 -8.23 -14.81
N ASP A 18 6.61 -9.16 -14.01
CA ASP A 18 5.73 -8.86 -12.89
C ASP A 18 6.47 -8.03 -11.83
N ALA A 19 7.71 -8.42 -11.49
CA ALA A 19 8.54 -7.65 -10.58
C ALA A 19 8.77 -6.22 -11.09
N THR A 20 9.01 -6.04 -12.38
CA THR A 20 9.18 -4.71 -12.98
C THR A 20 7.91 -3.87 -12.86
N ALA A 21 6.73 -4.46 -13.04
CA ALA A 21 5.46 -3.76 -12.89
C ALA A 21 5.28 -3.28 -11.43
N VAL A 22 5.53 -4.16 -10.46
CA VAL A 22 5.50 -3.82 -9.02
C VAL A 22 6.50 -2.70 -8.69
N LEU A 23 7.76 -2.84 -9.13
CA LEU A 23 8.82 -1.85 -8.85
C LEU A 23 8.51 -0.46 -9.41
N ARG A 24 7.92 -0.38 -10.61
CA ARG A 24 7.47 0.90 -11.18
C ARG A 24 6.37 1.55 -10.33
N ARG A 25 5.44 0.76 -9.80
CA ARG A 25 4.39 1.25 -8.90
C ARG A 25 4.98 1.73 -7.59
N LEU A 26 5.87 0.95 -6.96
CA LEU A 26 6.58 1.33 -5.74
C LEU A 26 7.39 2.61 -5.91
N ALA A 27 8.12 2.75 -7.03
CA ALA A 27 8.88 3.97 -7.33
C ALA A 27 7.97 5.21 -7.46
N ARG A 28 6.79 5.07 -8.10
CA ARG A 28 5.80 6.17 -8.16
C ARG A 28 5.22 6.52 -6.79
N ALA A 29 5.11 5.54 -5.90
CA ALA A 29 4.70 5.73 -4.51
C ALA A 29 5.84 6.24 -3.59
N GLY A 30 6.99 6.62 -4.15
CA GLY A 30 8.11 7.21 -3.40
C GLY A 30 9.03 6.19 -2.72
N TRP A 31 8.96 4.90 -3.12
CA TRP A 31 9.92 3.91 -2.64
C TRP A 31 11.21 3.94 -3.44
N THR A 32 12.34 3.89 -2.74
CA THR A 32 13.65 3.69 -3.36
C THR A 32 13.84 2.19 -3.61
N THR A 33 14.13 1.80 -4.84
CA THR A 33 14.32 0.39 -5.21
C THR A 33 15.80 0.04 -5.32
N ARG A 34 16.19 -1.13 -4.79
CA ARG A 34 17.57 -1.62 -4.85
C ARG A 34 17.58 -3.13 -5.12
N GLU A 35 18.45 -3.57 -6.00
CA GLU A 35 18.67 -4.98 -6.29
C GLU A 35 19.46 -5.67 -5.18
N GLY A 36 19.07 -6.91 -4.87
CA GLY A 36 19.63 -7.70 -3.77
C GLY A 36 18.95 -7.45 -2.43
N PHE A 37 19.06 -8.41 -1.51
CA PHE A 37 18.38 -8.37 -0.21
C PHE A 37 19.30 -8.04 0.96
N ALA A 38 20.61 -7.86 0.73
CA ALA A 38 21.56 -7.54 1.78
C ALA A 38 21.43 -6.08 2.26
N LEU A 39 21.37 -5.89 3.58
CA LEU A 39 21.29 -4.58 4.27
C LEU A 39 22.54 -4.37 5.15
N THR A 40 23.72 -4.33 4.54
CA THR A 40 25.01 -4.32 5.26
C THR A 40 25.32 -3.01 5.98
N ASP A 41 24.94 -1.87 5.41
CA ASP A 41 25.37 -0.54 5.87
C ASP A 41 24.25 0.31 6.48
N GLN A 42 23.13 -0.29 6.85
CA GLN A 42 21.97 0.44 7.35
C GLN A 42 21.67 0.06 8.80
N GLY A 43 21.07 1.01 9.53
CA GLY A 43 20.58 0.76 10.88
C GLY A 43 19.66 -0.47 10.95
N TRP A 44 19.39 -0.97 12.16
CA TRP A 44 18.54 -2.15 12.33
C TRP A 44 17.15 -1.99 11.73
N ASP A 45 16.51 -0.84 11.92
CA ASP A 45 15.21 -0.48 11.37
C ASP A 45 15.38 0.41 10.14
N VAL A 46 14.80 0.01 9.01
CA VAL A 46 14.83 0.73 7.74
C VAL A 46 13.44 1.10 7.24
N SER A 47 12.39 0.97 8.06
CA SER A 47 11.00 1.24 7.70
C SER A 47 10.80 2.69 7.22
N ASP A 48 11.45 3.66 7.87
CA ASP A 48 11.37 5.07 7.48
C ASP A 48 12.09 5.39 6.16
N ALA A 49 13.01 4.52 5.73
CA ALA A 49 13.78 4.73 4.51
C ALA A 49 12.97 4.46 3.22
N ARG A 50 11.76 3.88 3.32
CA ARG A 50 10.94 3.46 2.17
C ARG A 50 11.78 2.73 1.12
N LEU A 51 12.58 1.78 1.57
CA LEU A 51 13.48 0.99 0.74
C LEU A 51 12.79 -0.32 0.33
N ALA A 52 12.66 -0.55 -0.97
CA ALA A 52 12.18 -1.79 -1.54
C ALA A 52 13.34 -2.58 -2.17
N LEU A 53 13.58 -3.77 -1.67
CA LEU A 53 14.60 -4.68 -2.16
C LEU A 53 14.00 -5.69 -3.12
N PHE A 54 14.69 -5.97 -4.21
CA PHE A 54 14.19 -6.90 -5.21
C PHE A 54 15.27 -7.82 -5.75
N GLY A 55 14.87 -9.01 -6.16
CA GLY A 55 15.79 -9.97 -6.75
C GLY A 55 15.16 -11.35 -6.92
N ARG A 56 15.91 -12.24 -7.58
CA ARG A 56 15.53 -13.64 -7.70
C ARG A 56 15.86 -14.40 -6.42
N VAL A 57 14.91 -15.19 -5.94
CA VAL A 57 15.10 -16.09 -4.79
C VAL A 57 15.05 -17.52 -5.31
N ALA A 58 16.25 -18.12 -5.46
CA ALA A 58 16.40 -19.46 -6.00
C ALA A 58 16.93 -20.48 -4.95
N ASP A 59 17.39 -20.00 -3.80
CA ASP A 59 18.00 -20.78 -2.73
C ASP A 59 17.60 -20.28 -1.34
N ALA A 60 17.85 -21.09 -0.32
CA ALA A 60 17.49 -20.80 1.06
C ALA A 60 18.24 -19.57 1.62
N ASP A 61 19.50 -19.39 1.26
CA ASP A 61 20.33 -18.30 1.78
C ASP A 61 19.77 -16.95 1.29
N THR A 62 19.37 -16.86 0.02
CA THR A 62 18.73 -15.67 -0.55
C THR A 62 17.34 -15.42 0.07
N ALA A 63 16.59 -16.49 0.35
CA ALA A 63 15.29 -16.37 1.04
C ALA A 63 15.47 -15.82 2.46
N GLU A 64 16.49 -16.29 3.21
CA GLU A 64 16.79 -15.82 4.57
C GLU A 64 17.16 -14.32 4.56
N LEU A 65 17.96 -13.87 3.59
CA LEU A 65 18.30 -12.46 3.42
C LEU A 65 17.04 -11.61 3.15
N ALA A 66 16.12 -12.10 2.32
CA ALA A 66 14.86 -11.41 2.04
C ALA A 66 13.97 -11.32 3.30
N LEU A 67 13.90 -12.39 4.09
CA LEU A 67 13.16 -12.40 5.36
C LEU A 67 13.76 -11.46 6.39
N LEU A 68 15.10 -11.46 6.53
CA LEU A 68 15.78 -10.53 7.43
C LEU A 68 15.52 -9.08 7.04
N ALA A 69 15.57 -8.77 5.75
CA ALA A 69 15.30 -7.43 5.25
C ALA A 69 13.84 -7.01 5.51
N ALA A 70 12.88 -7.93 5.29
CA ALA A 70 11.47 -7.70 5.61
C ALA A 70 11.24 -7.43 7.10
N ALA A 71 11.88 -8.22 7.98
CA ALA A 71 11.79 -8.05 9.43
C ALA A 71 12.39 -6.71 9.92
N ARG A 72 13.32 -6.14 9.15
CA ARG A 72 13.91 -4.81 9.39
C ARG A 72 13.09 -3.66 8.77
N GLY A 73 11.92 -3.94 8.19
CA GLY A 73 11.02 -2.94 7.63
C GLY A 73 11.26 -2.57 6.17
N ALA A 74 12.11 -3.30 5.43
CA ALA A 74 12.24 -3.12 3.99
C ALA A 74 11.05 -3.72 3.24
N GLY A 75 10.60 -3.06 2.16
CA GLY A 75 9.74 -3.68 1.17
C GLY A 75 10.47 -4.78 0.41
N ILE A 76 9.77 -5.83 0.02
CA ILE A 76 10.33 -6.99 -0.67
C ILE A 76 9.60 -7.25 -1.98
N VAL A 77 10.35 -7.41 -3.07
CA VAL A 77 9.84 -7.90 -4.35
C VAL A 77 10.70 -9.10 -4.77
N ALA A 78 10.28 -10.28 -4.36
CA ALA A 78 10.98 -11.52 -4.64
C ALA A 78 10.46 -12.16 -5.95
N ILE A 79 11.37 -12.53 -6.83
CA ILE A 79 11.06 -13.31 -8.03
C ILE A 79 11.30 -14.77 -7.70
N SER A 80 10.23 -15.53 -7.50
CA SER A 80 10.28 -16.96 -7.17
C SER A 80 8.99 -17.66 -7.62
N ASP A 81 9.11 -18.93 -8.00
CA ASP A 81 7.93 -19.74 -8.28
C ASP A 81 7.23 -20.10 -6.97
N ALA A 82 6.03 -19.57 -6.79
CA ALA A 82 5.21 -19.81 -5.61
C ALA A 82 4.81 -21.31 -5.42
N ALA A 83 4.88 -22.12 -6.48
CA ALA A 83 4.62 -23.55 -6.42
C ALA A 83 5.86 -24.38 -6.02
N ALA A 84 7.05 -23.80 -6.19
CA ALA A 84 8.30 -24.45 -5.76
C ALA A 84 8.44 -24.46 -4.23
N GLU A 85 9.28 -25.35 -3.71
CA GLU A 85 9.47 -25.50 -2.26
C GLU A 85 9.97 -24.19 -1.60
N ILE A 86 10.98 -23.56 -2.19
CA ILE A 86 11.55 -22.30 -1.70
C ILE A 86 10.53 -21.17 -1.75
N GLY A 87 9.76 -21.05 -2.86
CA GLY A 87 8.75 -20.02 -3.00
C GLY A 87 7.60 -20.17 -1.99
N ARG A 88 7.17 -21.40 -1.71
CA ARG A 88 6.14 -21.69 -0.69
C ARG A 88 6.64 -21.37 0.72
N ALA A 89 7.87 -21.75 1.05
CA ALA A 89 8.48 -21.44 2.33
C ALA A 89 8.61 -19.92 2.52
N LEU A 90 9.13 -19.21 1.50
CA LEU A 90 9.26 -17.75 1.53
C LEU A 90 7.91 -17.05 1.71
N LEU A 91 6.86 -17.48 1.00
CA LEU A 91 5.50 -16.94 1.17
C LEU A 91 4.97 -17.14 2.59
N ALA A 92 5.16 -18.34 3.15
CA ALA A 92 4.71 -18.65 4.50
C ALA A 92 5.43 -17.79 5.55
N ASP A 93 6.73 -17.62 5.41
CA ASP A 93 7.54 -16.89 6.37
C ASP A 93 7.36 -15.37 6.25
N LEU A 94 7.29 -14.80 5.05
CA LEU A 94 6.92 -13.41 4.84
C LEU A 94 5.51 -13.12 5.37
N GLY A 95 4.57 -14.05 5.18
CA GLY A 95 3.20 -13.96 5.68
C GLY A 95 3.08 -13.85 7.20
N ARG A 96 4.07 -14.34 7.96
CA ARG A 96 4.16 -14.15 9.42
C ARG A 96 4.57 -12.74 9.83
N ILE A 97 5.29 -12.03 8.96
CA ILE A 97 5.73 -10.65 9.21
C ILE A 97 4.60 -9.67 8.84
N GLY A 98 3.83 -9.96 7.79
CA GLY A 98 2.71 -9.13 7.35
C GLY A 98 2.14 -9.57 6.00
N PRO A 99 1.23 -8.79 5.39
CA PRO A 99 0.58 -9.14 4.13
C PRO A 99 1.60 -9.38 3.01
N VAL A 100 1.35 -10.42 2.19
CA VAL A 100 2.17 -10.77 1.02
C VAL A 100 1.24 -10.95 -0.17
N ALA A 101 1.58 -10.37 -1.31
CA ALA A 101 0.87 -10.60 -2.57
C ALA A 101 1.70 -11.46 -3.53
N THR A 102 1.01 -12.30 -4.27
CA THR A 102 1.55 -13.04 -5.43
C THR A 102 1.11 -12.45 -6.76
N ASP A 103 0.09 -11.60 -6.72
CA ASP A 103 -0.41 -10.85 -7.86
C ASP A 103 0.36 -9.52 -7.97
N PRO A 104 1.00 -9.21 -9.10
CA PRO A 104 1.70 -7.95 -9.30
C PRO A 104 0.77 -6.73 -9.25
N ASP A 105 -0.52 -6.91 -9.52
CA ASP A 105 -1.52 -5.84 -9.51
C ASP A 105 -2.20 -5.68 -8.14
N ALA A 106 -1.92 -6.57 -7.18
CA ALA A 106 -2.44 -6.43 -5.83
C ALA A 106 -1.91 -5.16 -5.17
N ASP A 107 -2.81 -4.41 -4.58
CA ASP A 107 -2.45 -3.24 -3.77
C ASP A 107 -2.17 -3.67 -2.33
N LEU A 108 -0.90 -3.64 -1.93
CA LEU A 108 -0.46 -3.88 -0.55
C LEU A 108 -0.25 -2.56 0.21
N GLY A 109 -1.04 -1.54 -0.09
CA GLY A 109 -0.95 -0.26 0.60
C GLY A 109 0.29 0.54 0.20
N THR A 110 0.72 0.42 -1.07
CA THR A 110 1.80 1.27 -1.61
C THR A 110 1.42 2.75 -1.64
N ASP A 111 0.13 3.05 -1.56
CA ASP A 111 -0.41 4.40 -1.35
C ASP A 111 -0.41 4.82 0.14
N ALA A 112 0.04 3.96 1.05
CA ALA A 112 0.12 4.25 2.49
C ALA A 112 1.28 5.20 2.88
N ALA A 113 1.55 6.20 2.04
CA ALA A 113 2.29 7.38 2.46
C ALA A 113 1.35 8.43 3.06
N GLU A 114 0.07 8.13 3.17
CA GLU A 114 -0.95 9.03 3.71
C GLU A 114 -1.97 8.34 4.63
N ASP A 115 -1.62 7.28 5.38
CA ASP A 115 -2.54 6.86 6.44
C ASP A 115 -1.82 6.14 7.60
N ALA A 116 -1.26 6.90 8.50
CA ALA A 116 -1.08 6.48 9.88
C ALA A 116 -2.46 6.46 10.56
N GLY A 117 -3.18 5.33 10.46
CA GLY A 117 -4.26 5.02 11.40
C GLY A 117 -5.65 5.60 11.14
N GLY A 118 -5.98 5.97 9.90
CA GLY A 118 -7.33 6.42 9.53
C GLY A 118 -8.09 5.42 8.64
N PRO A 119 -9.41 5.53 8.54
CA PRO A 119 -10.23 4.69 7.67
C PRO A 119 -9.85 4.86 6.19
N VAL A 120 -9.58 3.74 5.51
CA VAL A 120 -9.12 3.72 4.11
C VAL A 120 -10.26 4.12 3.18
N LEU A 121 -10.15 5.31 2.57
CA LEU A 121 -11.09 5.79 1.56
C LEU A 121 -10.56 5.48 0.15
N ALA A 122 -11.41 4.97 -0.73
CA ALA A 122 -11.07 4.79 -2.13
C ALA A 122 -10.79 6.15 -2.82
N PRO A 123 -9.97 6.21 -3.87
CA PRO A 123 -9.63 7.46 -4.56
C PRO A 123 -10.86 8.28 -4.99
N GLU A 124 -11.88 7.61 -5.51
CA GLU A 124 -13.14 8.28 -5.93
C GLU A 124 -13.96 8.78 -4.75
N GLN A 125 -13.88 8.13 -3.59
CA GLN A 125 -14.52 8.59 -2.35
C GLN A 125 -13.82 9.83 -1.83
N ARG A 126 -12.49 9.87 -1.87
CA ARG A 126 -11.68 11.05 -1.51
C ARG A 126 -12.01 12.23 -2.41
N ALA A 127 -12.00 12.03 -3.74
CA ALA A 127 -12.30 13.08 -4.70
C ALA A 127 -13.68 13.72 -4.44
N LEU A 128 -14.71 12.90 -4.19
CA LEU A 128 -16.04 13.40 -3.86
C LEU A 128 -16.05 14.17 -2.53
N LEU A 129 -15.42 13.64 -1.47
CA LEU A 129 -15.36 14.31 -0.17
C LEU A 129 -14.56 15.61 -0.22
N GLU A 130 -13.51 15.70 -1.03
CA GLU A 130 -12.72 16.91 -1.23
C GLU A 130 -13.55 18.03 -1.88
N ARG A 131 -14.33 17.71 -2.92
CA ARG A 131 -15.25 18.67 -3.55
C ARG A 131 -16.33 19.15 -2.59
N LEU A 132 -16.91 18.22 -1.84
CA LEU A 132 -17.89 18.58 -0.79
C LEU A 132 -17.27 19.43 0.31
N ALA A 133 -16.02 19.21 0.66
CA ALA A 133 -15.26 20.04 1.61
C ALA A 133 -15.01 21.44 1.06
N GLY A 134 -14.88 21.58 -0.27
CA GLY A 134 -14.82 22.85 -0.98
C GLY A 134 -16.16 23.58 -1.08
N GLY A 135 -17.26 23.00 -0.55
CA GLY A 135 -18.60 23.60 -0.55
C GLY A 135 -19.45 23.27 -1.78
N GLU A 136 -19.00 22.35 -2.63
CA GLU A 136 -19.80 21.90 -3.77
C GLU A 136 -20.99 21.06 -3.30
N THR A 137 -22.08 21.08 -4.09
CA THR A 137 -23.20 20.15 -3.89
C THR A 137 -22.83 18.76 -4.40
N ILE A 138 -23.52 17.71 -3.90
CA ILE A 138 -23.31 16.34 -4.37
C ILE A 138 -23.51 16.24 -5.89
N ALA A 139 -24.46 16.97 -6.45
CA ALA A 139 -24.71 16.98 -7.89
C ALA A 139 -23.57 17.63 -8.68
N ALA A 140 -23.00 18.72 -8.17
CA ALA A 140 -21.86 19.40 -8.79
C ALA A 140 -20.59 18.51 -8.69
N ALA A 141 -20.32 17.93 -7.52
CA ALA A 141 -19.21 17.01 -7.31
C ALA A 141 -19.33 15.77 -8.22
N ALA A 142 -20.53 15.18 -8.35
CA ALA A 142 -20.77 14.06 -9.24
C ALA A 142 -20.48 14.41 -10.70
N ALA A 143 -20.98 15.56 -11.18
CA ALA A 143 -20.74 16.02 -12.55
C ALA A 143 -19.27 16.25 -12.84
N ALA A 144 -18.54 16.84 -11.89
CA ALA A 144 -17.11 17.12 -12.00
C ALA A 144 -16.24 15.84 -12.02
N GLU A 145 -16.69 14.78 -11.35
CA GLU A 145 -16.04 13.45 -11.36
C GLU A 145 -16.59 12.53 -12.47
N PHE A 146 -17.39 13.05 -13.39
CA PHE A 146 -18.02 12.27 -14.48
C PHE A 146 -18.88 11.09 -13.98
N LEU A 147 -19.48 11.23 -12.80
CA LEU A 147 -20.31 10.21 -12.16
C LEU A 147 -21.82 10.58 -12.27
N SER A 148 -22.65 9.56 -12.35
CA SER A 148 -24.08 9.76 -12.12
C SER A 148 -24.35 10.14 -10.66
N LEU A 149 -25.40 10.91 -10.39
CA LEU A 149 -25.79 11.27 -9.02
C LEU A 149 -26.03 10.02 -8.14
N ARG A 150 -26.57 8.95 -8.73
CA ARG A 150 -26.77 7.65 -8.05
C ARG A 150 -25.44 7.03 -7.64
N THR A 151 -24.44 7.06 -8.53
CA THR A 151 -23.10 6.52 -8.28
C THR A 151 -22.39 7.33 -7.20
N ALA A 152 -22.45 8.67 -7.29
CA ALA A 152 -21.86 9.54 -6.29
C ALA A 152 -22.47 9.33 -4.89
N ASN A 153 -23.80 9.25 -4.79
CA ASN A 153 -24.47 8.96 -3.52
C ASN A 153 -24.07 7.60 -2.93
N ARG A 154 -23.93 6.56 -3.76
CA ARG A 154 -23.44 5.25 -3.32
C ARG A 154 -22.00 5.35 -2.78
N ARG A 155 -21.08 6.01 -3.51
CA ARG A 155 -19.70 6.21 -3.08
C ARG A 155 -19.57 7.02 -1.78
N ILE A 156 -20.43 8.04 -1.60
CA ILE A 156 -20.50 8.80 -0.35
C ILE A 156 -21.03 7.94 0.79
N ALA A 157 -21.99 7.04 0.53
CA ALA A 157 -22.49 6.12 1.55
C ALA A 157 -21.41 5.13 1.98
N GLU A 158 -20.66 4.55 1.04
CA GLU A 158 -19.50 3.69 1.29
C GLU A 158 -18.41 4.44 2.08
N ALA A 159 -18.13 5.71 1.74
CA ALA A 159 -17.18 6.54 2.47
C ALA A 159 -17.63 6.80 3.93
N ARG A 160 -18.93 7.04 4.15
CA ARG A 160 -19.49 7.19 5.50
C ARG A 160 -19.31 5.92 6.33
N GLU A 161 -19.54 4.77 5.73
CA GLU A 161 -19.36 3.47 6.37
C GLU A 161 -17.88 3.23 6.73
N ALA A 162 -16.96 3.48 5.79
CA ALA A 162 -15.54 3.40 6.03
C ALA A 162 -15.05 4.35 7.15
N LEU A 163 -15.61 5.56 7.22
CA LEU A 163 -15.28 6.55 8.25
C LEU A 163 -16.02 6.32 9.58
N GLY A 164 -16.93 5.34 9.67
CA GLY A 164 -17.71 5.06 10.87
C GLY A 164 -18.67 6.19 11.27
N VAL A 165 -19.15 7.01 10.30
CA VAL A 165 -20.00 8.17 10.53
C VAL A 165 -21.39 8.02 9.91
N ARG A 166 -22.36 8.78 10.41
CA ARG A 166 -23.76 8.63 10.02
C ARG A 166 -24.20 9.59 8.91
N THR A 167 -23.59 10.76 8.81
CA THR A 167 -24.00 11.82 7.88
C THR A 167 -22.87 12.19 6.92
N THR A 168 -23.24 12.70 5.75
CA THR A 168 -22.27 13.21 4.75
C THR A 168 -21.45 14.37 5.32
N ARG A 169 -22.07 15.23 6.15
CA ARG A 169 -21.37 16.33 6.80
C ARG A 169 -20.29 15.83 7.77
N GLU A 170 -20.60 14.81 8.54
CA GLU A 170 -19.60 14.15 9.41
C GLU A 170 -18.47 13.51 8.61
N ALA A 171 -18.78 12.89 7.47
CA ALA A 171 -17.77 12.33 6.58
C ALA A 171 -16.82 13.41 6.04
N VAL A 172 -17.36 14.54 5.61
CA VAL A 172 -16.53 15.70 5.18
C VAL A 172 -15.65 16.21 6.33
N LEU A 173 -16.19 16.34 7.54
CA LEU A 173 -15.44 16.79 8.70
C LEU A 173 -14.35 15.78 9.13
N ALA A 174 -14.64 14.48 9.06
CA ALA A 174 -13.68 13.41 9.32
C ALA A 174 -12.54 13.44 8.27
N TYR A 175 -12.89 13.56 7.00
CA TYR A 175 -11.93 13.71 5.91
C TYR A 175 -11.01 14.93 6.09
N LEU A 176 -11.56 16.09 6.47
CA LEU A 176 -10.76 17.29 6.72
C LEU A 176 -9.82 17.16 7.92
N ARG A 177 -10.21 16.38 8.94
CA ARG A 177 -9.33 16.06 10.10
C ARG A 177 -8.18 15.17 9.66
N MET A 178 -8.48 14.08 8.96
CA MET A 178 -7.44 13.19 8.41
C MET A 178 -6.41 13.96 7.57
N ARG A 179 -6.85 14.87 6.72
CA ARG A 179 -5.97 15.69 5.87
C ARG A 179 -5.07 16.66 6.66
N ARG A 180 -5.51 17.10 7.84
CA ARG A 180 -4.68 17.96 8.72
C ARG A 180 -3.68 17.16 9.54
N GLU A 181 -3.98 15.91 9.84
CA GLU A 181 -3.13 15.02 10.64
C GLU A 181 -2.06 14.34 9.78
N GLY A 182 -2.27 14.24 8.44
CA GLY A 182 -1.33 13.69 7.46
C GLY A 182 -0.46 14.73 6.72
N GLY A 183 -0.58 16.01 7.00
CA GLY A 183 0.25 17.09 6.46
C GLY A 183 1.13 17.67 7.54
#